data_4b1d85191cdd4cb7217ea1b09f10e9a1
#
_entry.id   4b1d85191cdd4cb7217ea1b09f10e9a1
#
_cell.length_a   1.000
_cell.length_b   1.000
_cell.length_c   1.000
_cell.angle_alpha   90.00
_cell.angle_beta   90.00
_cell.angle_gamma   90.00
#
_symmetry.space_group_name_H-M   'P 1'
#
loop_
_entity.id
_entity.type
_entity.pdbx_description
1 polymer ?
#
loop_
_entity_poly.entity_id
_entity_poly.type
_entity_poly.pdbx_seq_one_letter_code
_entity_poly.pdbx_strand_id
1 'polypeptide(L)'
;LKSKGAIQPVMPAPVKETKARNVKVSGWPFDKNEAAKKQQADGKKTRQIEVAPGVTMNFVWIPAGQFVMGCNDGEADCRPAFKASVKNGFWMSECEVTNEQYCALVPEHNSRIIGQFWKDHTTPGYRANYPQYPVIRVSCEEAQAYCEKLGQKTGQKIMLPTETQWEWACRGGSGD
;
A
#
# COMPACT_ATOMS: atom_id res chain seq x y z
N LEU A 1 42.59 -19.07 -27.99
CA LEU A 1 41.42 -18.33 -27.48
C LEU A 1 41.24 -18.71 -26.02
N LYS A 2 41.63 -17.79 -25.08
CA LYS A 2 41.43 -18.00 -23.62
C LYS A 2 40.01 -17.69 -23.26
N SER A 3 39.29 -18.67 -22.65
CA SER A 3 37.94 -18.52 -22.10
C SER A 3 37.97 -17.53 -20.90
N LYS A 4 37.25 -16.43 -21.01
CA LYS A 4 37.01 -15.53 -19.89
C LYS A 4 36.12 -16.25 -18.84
N GLY A 5 36.66 -16.44 -17.63
CA GLY A 5 35.95 -17.00 -16.52
C GLY A 5 34.70 -16.21 -16.19
N ALA A 6 33.57 -16.89 -16.05
CA ALA A 6 32.31 -16.31 -15.57
C ALA A 6 32.49 -15.88 -14.12
N ILE A 7 32.20 -14.61 -13.85
CA ILE A 7 32.14 -14.06 -12.50
C ILE A 7 30.90 -14.66 -11.83
N GLN A 8 31.10 -15.52 -10.83
CA GLN A 8 30.01 -15.99 -10.01
C GLN A 8 29.52 -14.86 -9.11
N PRO A 9 28.19 -14.67 -8.95
CA PRO A 9 27.67 -13.70 -8.01
C PRO A 9 28.10 -14.07 -6.60
N VAL A 10 28.76 -13.14 -5.91
CA VAL A 10 29.11 -13.28 -4.49
C VAL A 10 27.80 -13.23 -3.71
N MET A 11 27.41 -14.37 -3.16
CA MET A 11 26.29 -14.44 -2.20
C MET A 11 26.65 -13.59 -0.99
N PRO A 12 25.76 -12.66 -0.54
CA PRO A 12 26.00 -11.95 0.70
C PRO A 12 26.12 -12.94 1.85
N ALA A 13 27.05 -12.66 2.77
CA ALA A 13 27.25 -13.47 3.95
C ALA A 13 25.94 -13.61 4.75
N PRO A 14 25.66 -14.79 5.36
CA PRO A 14 24.45 -14.97 6.13
C PRO A 14 24.37 -13.91 7.23
N VAL A 15 23.28 -13.14 7.21
CA VAL A 15 22.97 -12.16 8.25
C VAL A 15 22.86 -12.93 9.56
N LYS A 16 23.70 -12.59 10.55
CA LYS A 16 23.63 -13.19 11.90
C LYS A 16 22.20 -13.01 12.42
N GLU A 17 21.53 -14.11 12.74
CA GLU A 17 20.22 -14.11 13.39
C GLU A 17 20.30 -13.22 14.63
N THR A 18 19.76 -12.02 14.54
CA THR A 18 19.53 -11.17 15.69
C THR A 18 18.34 -11.77 16.44
N LYS A 19 18.56 -12.21 17.70
CA LYS A 19 17.49 -12.70 18.57
C LYS A 19 16.30 -11.74 18.50
N ALA A 20 15.10 -12.28 18.25
CA ALA A 20 13.83 -11.56 18.20
C ALA A 20 13.75 -10.60 19.40
N ARG A 21 13.75 -9.29 19.13
CA ARG A 21 13.60 -8.28 20.18
C ARG A 21 12.11 -8.15 20.47
N ASN A 22 11.74 -8.34 21.73
CA ASN A 22 10.37 -8.07 22.19
C ASN A 22 10.16 -6.55 22.22
N VAL A 23 9.83 -5.97 21.07
CA VAL A 23 9.62 -4.54 20.90
C VAL A 23 8.25 -4.18 21.45
N LYS A 24 8.20 -3.22 22.40
CA LYS A 24 6.95 -2.71 22.96
C LYS A 24 6.79 -1.24 22.61
N VAL A 25 5.57 -0.85 22.28
CA VAL A 25 5.18 0.53 22.03
C VAL A 25 4.05 0.89 22.97
N SER A 26 4.19 1.97 23.73
CA SER A 26 3.15 2.42 24.66
C SER A 26 1.88 2.81 23.91
N GLY A 27 0.73 2.32 24.38
CA GLY A 27 -0.56 2.58 23.75
C GLY A 27 -0.78 1.83 22.43
N TRP A 28 -0.01 0.78 22.15
CA TRP A 28 -0.18 -0.14 21.02
C TRP A 28 0.16 -1.58 21.48
N PRO A 29 -0.55 -2.62 21.07
CA PRO A 29 -1.74 -2.57 20.19
C PRO A 29 -2.98 -1.98 20.89
N PHE A 30 -4.02 -1.68 20.12
CA PHE A 30 -5.32 -1.22 20.60
C PHE A 30 -6.46 -1.80 19.75
N ASP A 31 -7.65 -1.83 20.32
CA ASP A 31 -8.82 -2.42 19.68
C ASP A 31 -9.49 -1.45 18.67
N LYS A 32 -10.46 -1.97 17.92
CA LYS A 32 -11.22 -1.21 16.91
C LYS A 32 -11.99 -0.02 17.50
N ASN A 33 -12.40 -0.09 18.77
CA ASN A 33 -13.13 1.00 19.42
C ASN A 33 -12.19 2.16 19.74
N GLU A 34 -10.98 1.85 20.19
CA GLU A 34 -9.94 2.84 20.40
C GLU A 34 -9.44 3.43 19.07
N ALA A 35 -9.33 2.62 18.02
CA ALA A 35 -9.02 3.09 16.68
C ALA A 35 -10.07 4.12 16.20
N ALA A 36 -11.35 3.80 16.36
CA ALA A 36 -12.44 4.70 16.00
C ALA A 36 -12.41 6.01 16.80
N LYS A 37 -12.10 5.94 18.10
CA LYS A 37 -11.94 7.14 18.96
C LYS A 37 -10.79 8.02 18.47
N LYS A 38 -9.64 7.43 18.12
CA LYS A 38 -8.47 8.15 17.59
C LYS A 38 -8.80 8.85 16.27
N GLN A 39 -9.53 8.20 15.36
CA GLN A 39 -10.01 8.83 14.12
C GLN A 39 -10.97 9.98 14.39
N GLN A 40 -11.86 9.83 15.37
CA GLN A 40 -12.86 10.85 15.73
C GLN A 40 -12.25 12.05 16.45
N ALA A 41 -11.22 11.83 17.24
CA ALA A 41 -10.55 12.89 18.01
C ALA A 41 -10.02 14.03 17.11
N ASP A 42 -9.57 13.70 15.90
CA ASP A 42 -9.12 14.68 14.91
C ASP A 42 -10.29 15.37 14.15
N GLY A 43 -11.55 15.01 14.43
CA GLY A 43 -12.75 15.55 13.76
C GLY A 43 -12.86 15.18 12.26
N LYS A 44 -11.97 14.34 11.75
CA LYS A 44 -11.87 13.98 10.34
C LYS A 44 -12.24 12.51 10.19
N LYS A 45 -13.26 12.20 9.40
CA LYS A 45 -13.73 10.82 9.21
C LYS A 45 -13.50 10.33 7.79
N THR A 46 -14.14 10.97 6.85
CA THR A 46 -14.11 10.64 5.42
C THR A 46 -14.03 11.91 4.59
N ARG A 47 -13.49 11.77 3.41
CA ARG A 47 -13.41 12.83 2.40
C ARG A 47 -13.60 12.20 1.03
N GLN A 48 -14.32 12.87 0.17
CA GLN A 48 -14.47 12.47 -1.23
C GLN A 48 -13.81 13.52 -2.13
N ILE A 49 -13.14 13.08 -3.17
CA ILE A 49 -12.64 13.92 -4.25
C ILE A 49 -13.21 13.43 -5.58
N GLU A 50 -13.42 14.35 -6.50
CA GLU A 50 -13.82 14.05 -7.87
C GLU A 50 -12.57 13.88 -8.74
N VAL A 51 -12.41 12.68 -9.28
CA VAL A 51 -11.31 12.33 -10.20
C VAL A 51 -11.62 12.82 -11.63
N ALA A 52 -12.88 12.65 -12.06
CA ALA A 52 -13.44 13.15 -13.32
C ALA A 52 -14.95 13.32 -13.14
N PRO A 53 -15.69 13.96 -14.06
CA PRO A 53 -17.13 14.12 -13.95
C PRO A 53 -17.82 12.79 -13.68
N GLY A 54 -18.45 12.67 -12.51
CA GLY A 54 -19.12 11.45 -12.04
C GLY A 54 -18.21 10.34 -11.51
N VAL A 55 -16.90 10.48 -11.56
CA VAL A 55 -15.93 9.50 -11.01
C VAL A 55 -15.31 10.05 -9.73
N THR A 56 -15.61 9.42 -8.61
CA THR A 56 -15.16 9.89 -7.29
C THR A 56 -14.24 8.88 -6.62
N MET A 57 -13.44 9.36 -5.67
CA MET A 57 -12.57 8.55 -4.80
C MET A 57 -12.79 8.95 -3.35
N ASN A 58 -13.05 7.96 -2.51
CA ASN A 58 -13.22 8.16 -1.08
C ASN A 58 -11.89 8.00 -0.35
N PHE A 59 -11.69 8.85 0.65
CA PHE A 59 -10.54 8.80 1.54
C PHE A 59 -11.01 8.71 2.99
N VAL A 60 -10.25 7.98 3.78
CA VAL A 60 -10.40 7.88 5.23
C VAL A 60 -9.21 8.55 5.91
N TRP A 61 -9.46 9.14 7.07
CA TRP A 61 -8.40 9.74 7.87
C TRP A 61 -7.68 8.66 8.67
N ILE A 62 -6.36 8.61 8.54
CA ILE A 62 -5.47 7.76 9.33
C ILE A 62 -4.74 8.67 10.32
N PRO A 63 -4.99 8.54 11.64
CA PRO A 63 -4.37 9.40 12.65
C PRO A 63 -2.88 9.10 12.81
N ALA A 64 -2.14 10.06 13.37
CA ALA A 64 -0.76 9.86 13.78
C ALA A 64 -0.66 8.79 14.88
N GLY A 65 0.50 8.12 14.97
CA GLY A 65 0.71 7.13 16.00
C GLY A 65 2.06 6.43 15.95
N GLN A 66 2.25 5.50 16.88
CA GLN A 66 3.42 4.66 16.96
C GLN A 66 2.99 3.20 17.06
N PHE A 67 3.74 2.31 16.44
CA PHE A 67 3.43 0.88 16.40
C PHE A 67 4.69 0.04 16.27
N VAL A 68 4.52 -1.26 16.37
CA VAL A 68 5.58 -2.20 16.01
C VAL A 68 5.38 -2.58 14.54
N MET A 69 6.32 -2.18 13.70
CA MET A 69 6.36 -2.48 12.27
C MET A 69 7.15 -3.74 12.03
N GLY A 70 6.72 -4.53 11.05
CA GLY A 70 7.36 -5.79 10.72
C GLY A 70 6.97 -6.93 11.66
N CYS A 71 7.74 -7.99 11.63
CA CYS A 71 7.50 -9.22 12.39
C CYS A 71 8.80 -9.81 12.94
N ASN A 72 8.72 -10.81 13.82
CA ASN A 72 9.89 -11.54 14.31
C ASN A 72 9.97 -12.98 13.77
N ASP A 73 8.85 -13.55 13.39
CA ASP A 73 8.65 -14.96 13.04
C ASP A 73 8.00 -15.20 11.66
N GLY A 74 7.77 -14.14 10.89
CA GLY A 74 7.26 -14.21 9.53
C GLY A 74 8.35 -14.38 8.46
N GLU A 75 8.04 -13.98 7.23
CA GLU A 75 8.95 -13.99 6.09
C GLU A 75 10.19 -13.10 6.32
N ALA A 76 11.25 -13.36 5.58
CA ALA A 76 12.53 -12.66 5.78
C ALA A 76 12.46 -11.15 5.53
N ASP A 77 11.57 -10.72 4.64
CA ASP A 77 11.37 -9.33 4.25
C ASP A 77 10.60 -8.50 5.29
N CYS A 78 9.82 -9.15 6.18
CA CYS A 78 9.14 -8.45 7.27
C CYS A 78 9.97 -8.41 8.58
N ARG A 79 11.15 -9.01 8.64
CA ARG A 79 11.99 -9.09 9.84
C ARG A 79 13.15 -8.08 9.83
N PRO A 80 13.58 -7.59 10.98
CA PRO A 80 13.02 -7.77 12.34
C PRO A 80 11.89 -6.80 12.64
N ALA A 81 11.08 -7.12 13.65
CA ALA A 81 10.14 -6.15 14.21
C ALA A 81 10.86 -4.97 14.86
N PHE A 82 10.37 -3.75 14.64
CA PHE A 82 10.96 -2.53 15.21
C PHE A 82 9.87 -1.48 15.48
N LYS A 83 10.22 -0.51 16.33
CA LYS A 83 9.33 0.62 16.63
C LYS A 83 9.31 1.59 15.45
N ALA A 84 8.12 1.86 14.92
CA ALA A 84 7.87 2.85 13.86
C ALA A 84 6.93 3.95 14.33
N SER A 85 6.90 5.06 13.61
CA SER A 85 6.12 6.25 13.97
C SER A 85 5.59 6.95 12.71
N VAL A 86 4.29 7.17 12.69
CA VAL A 86 3.61 8.08 11.76
C VAL A 86 3.41 9.41 12.47
N LYS A 87 4.26 10.40 12.17
CA LYS A 87 4.30 11.67 12.90
C LYS A 87 3.06 12.53 12.69
N ASN A 88 2.49 12.52 11.49
CA ASN A 88 1.32 13.30 11.13
C ASN A 88 0.25 12.37 10.57
N GLY A 89 -1.01 12.61 10.94
CA GLY A 89 -2.12 11.91 10.30
C GLY A 89 -2.22 12.26 8.82
N PHE A 90 -2.82 11.39 8.04
CA PHE A 90 -2.92 11.54 6.60
C PHE A 90 -4.24 10.96 6.07
N TRP A 91 -4.60 11.34 4.86
CA TRP A 91 -5.71 10.77 4.13
C TRP A 91 -5.23 9.61 3.28
N MET A 92 -5.93 8.48 3.35
CA MET A 92 -5.67 7.31 2.52
C MET A 92 -6.94 6.93 1.77
N SER A 93 -6.83 6.50 0.53
CA SER A 93 -7.99 5.98 -0.20
C SER A 93 -8.58 4.79 0.54
N GLU A 94 -9.90 4.73 0.61
CA GLU A 94 -10.66 3.67 1.30
C GLU A 94 -10.43 2.31 0.66
N CYS A 95 -10.26 2.30 -0.64
CA CYS A 95 -9.99 1.12 -1.45
C CYS A 95 -8.79 1.37 -2.37
N GLU A 96 -8.30 0.31 -2.98
CA GLU A 96 -7.37 0.38 -4.10
C GLU A 96 -7.96 1.22 -5.23
N VAL A 97 -7.10 1.85 -6.02
CA VAL A 97 -7.53 2.62 -7.20
C VAL A 97 -8.21 1.69 -8.18
N THR A 98 -9.44 2.03 -8.58
CA THR A 98 -10.21 1.22 -9.53
C THR A 98 -9.83 1.51 -10.98
N ASN A 99 -10.19 0.60 -11.89
CA ASN A 99 -9.99 0.82 -13.33
C ASN A 99 -10.68 2.11 -13.82
N GLU A 100 -11.89 2.39 -13.35
CA GLU A 100 -12.63 3.60 -13.71
C GLU A 100 -11.88 4.86 -13.26
N GLN A 101 -11.41 4.88 -12.01
CA GLN A 101 -10.65 5.99 -11.46
C GLN A 101 -9.31 6.19 -12.18
N TYR A 102 -8.61 5.11 -12.46
CA TYR A 102 -7.32 5.18 -13.16
C TYR A 102 -7.49 5.63 -14.61
N CYS A 103 -8.40 5.01 -15.37
CA CYS A 103 -8.65 5.33 -16.77
C CYS A 103 -9.24 6.74 -16.97
N ALA A 104 -9.84 7.32 -15.92
CA ALA A 104 -10.31 8.72 -15.99
C ALA A 104 -9.15 9.73 -16.20
N LEU A 105 -7.91 9.37 -15.84
CA LEU A 105 -6.70 10.19 -16.04
C LEU A 105 -5.68 9.56 -16.99
N VAL A 106 -5.83 8.26 -17.27
CA VAL A 106 -4.96 7.47 -18.15
C VAL A 106 -5.84 6.59 -19.03
N PRO A 107 -6.55 7.19 -20.02
CA PRO A 107 -7.60 6.49 -20.77
C PRO A 107 -7.09 5.35 -21.65
N GLU A 108 -5.80 5.33 -21.98
CA GLU A 108 -5.14 4.28 -22.76
C GLU A 108 -4.87 3.00 -21.96
N HIS A 109 -4.96 3.06 -20.63
CA HIS A 109 -4.69 1.91 -19.76
C HIS A 109 -5.77 0.84 -19.89
N ASN A 110 -5.36 -0.41 -19.84
CA ASN A 110 -6.26 -1.57 -19.84
C ASN A 110 -5.69 -2.70 -18.99
N SER A 111 -6.36 -3.01 -17.90
CA SER A 111 -6.05 -4.15 -17.02
C SER A 111 -6.25 -5.51 -17.68
N ARG A 112 -6.94 -5.54 -18.84
CA ARG A 112 -7.15 -6.68 -19.74
C ARG A 112 -7.99 -7.81 -19.12
N ILE A 113 -8.17 -8.84 -19.93
CA ILE A 113 -8.74 -10.13 -19.53
C ILE A 113 -7.58 -11.03 -19.13
N ILE A 114 -7.67 -11.67 -17.99
CA ILE A 114 -6.67 -12.62 -17.53
C ILE A 114 -6.85 -13.92 -18.28
N GLY A 115 -5.81 -14.36 -18.97
CA GLY A 115 -5.81 -15.59 -19.75
C GLY A 115 -5.79 -16.84 -18.88
N GLN A 116 -6.11 -17.98 -19.51
CA GLN A 116 -6.25 -19.31 -18.90
C GLN A 116 -5.00 -19.82 -18.15
N PHE A 117 -3.83 -19.24 -18.41
CA PHE A 117 -2.55 -19.76 -17.90
C PHE A 117 -2.02 -19.04 -16.64
N TRP A 118 -2.78 -18.14 -16.04
CA TRP A 118 -2.37 -17.51 -14.79
C TRP A 118 -2.75 -18.40 -13.61
N LYS A 119 -1.74 -18.77 -12.82
CA LYS A 119 -1.86 -19.74 -11.70
C LYS A 119 -2.91 -19.36 -10.65
N ASP A 120 -3.19 -18.07 -10.50
CA ASP A 120 -4.05 -17.54 -9.45
C ASP A 120 -5.53 -17.41 -9.85
N HIS A 121 -5.87 -17.73 -11.12
CA HIS A 121 -7.23 -17.64 -11.61
C HIS A 121 -7.71 -19.00 -12.13
N THR A 122 -8.67 -19.56 -11.41
CA THR A 122 -9.31 -20.84 -11.76
C THR A 122 -10.32 -20.70 -12.89
N THR A 123 -10.72 -19.48 -13.23
CA THR A 123 -11.76 -19.20 -14.24
C THR A 123 -11.13 -18.59 -15.50
N PRO A 124 -11.08 -19.29 -16.63
CA PRO A 124 -10.64 -18.73 -17.90
C PRO A 124 -11.49 -17.54 -18.35
N GLY A 125 -10.85 -16.50 -18.88
CA GLY A 125 -11.55 -15.32 -19.37
C GLY A 125 -11.99 -14.34 -18.27
N TYR A 126 -11.43 -14.44 -17.05
CA TYR A 126 -11.66 -13.47 -16.00
C TYR A 126 -11.31 -12.05 -16.44
N ARG A 127 -12.29 -11.16 -16.34
CA ARG A 127 -12.16 -9.77 -16.76
C ARG A 127 -11.63 -8.93 -15.60
N ALA A 128 -10.35 -8.55 -15.63
CA ALA A 128 -9.76 -7.67 -14.64
C ALA A 128 -10.02 -6.17 -14.92
N ASN A 129 -10.63 -5.83 -16.06
CA ASN A 129 -10.90 -4.46 -16.50
C ASN A 129 -12.32 -3.96 -16.19
N TYR A 130 -13.05 -4.60 -15.30
CA TYR A 130 -14.31 -4.04 -14.83
C TYR A 130 -14.08 -2.69 -14.13
N PRO A 131 -14.96 -1.68 -14.33
CA PRO A 131 -14.76 -0.33 -13.81
C PRO A 131 -14.43 -0.27 -12.32
N GLN A 132 -15.14 -1.05 -11.51
CA GLN A 132 -15.01 -1.05 -10.05
C GLN A 132 -13.95 -2.01 -9.49
N TYR A 133 -13.27 -2.75 -10.35
CA TYR A 133 -12.19 -3.63 -9.91
C TYR A 133 -10.88 -2.85 -9.75
N PRO A 134 -9.99 -3.27 -8.84
CA PRO A 134 -8.67 -2.66 -8.71
C PRO A 134 -7.94 -2.64 -10.04
N VAL A 135 -7.30 -1.51 -10.35
CA VAL A 135 -6.43 -1.43 -11.52
C VAL A 135 -5.20 -2.32 -11.31
N ILE A 136 -4.87 -3.11 -12.31
CA ILE A 136 -3.67 -3.97 -12.32
C ILE A 136 -2.81 -3.66 -13.54
N ARG A 137 -1.58 -4.24 -13.60
CA ARG A 137 -0.59 -4.00 -14.65
C ARG A 137 -0.12 -2.55 -14.70
N VAL A 138 0.05 -1.96 -13.54
CA VAL A 138 0.58 -0.62 -13.33
C VAL A 138 1.93 -0.76 -12.63
N SER A 139 2.98 -0.18 -13.18
CA SER A 139 4.28 -0.11 -12.53
C SER A 139 4.27 0.93 -11.39
N CYS A 140 5.30 0.92 -10.54
CA CYS A 140 5.43 1.91 -9.48
C CYS A 140 5.51 3.34 -10.05
N GLU A 141 6.23 3.53 -11.15
CA GLU A 141 6.36 4.82 -11.85
C GLU A 141 5.04 5.29 -12.43
N GLU A 142 4.26 4.38 -13.01
CA GLU A 142 2.93 4.70 -13.53
C GLU A 142 1.96 5.06 -12.41
N ALA A 143 2.03 4.37 -11.27
CA ALA A 143 1.23 4.72 -10.09
C ALA A 143 1.62 6.08 -9.50
N GLN A 144 2.92 6.43 -9.48
CA GLN A 144 3.39 7.75 -9.08
C GLN A 144 2.90 8.84 -10.03
N ALA A 145 3.01 8.61 -11.34
CA ALA A 145 2.53 9.55 -12.36
C ALA A 145 1.01 9.76 -12.27
N TYR A 146 0.24 8.72 -11.95
CA TYR A 146 -1.19 8.85 -11.66
C TYR A 146 -1.44 9.76 -10.45
N CYS A 147 -0.72 9.56 -9.35
CA CYS A 147 -0.83 10.40 -8.16
C CYS A 147 -0.50 11.87 -8.48
N GLU A 148 0.52 12.13 -9.29
CA GLU A 148 0.88 13.49 -9.73
C GLU A 148 -0.23 14.13 -10.58
N LYS A 149 -0.78 13.41 -11.58
CA LYS A 149 -1.91 13.87 -12.40
C LYS A 149 -3.13 14.21 -11.53
N LEU A 150 -3.47 13.32 -10.59
CA LEU A 150 -4.59 13.54 -9.68
C LEU A 150 -4.32 14.76 -8.76
N GLY A 151 -3.09 14.90 -8.27
CA GLY A 151 -2.65 16.03 -7.47
C GLY A 151 -2.78 17.36 -8.21
N GLN A 152 -2.30 17.42 -9.45
CA GLN A 152 -2.43 18.60 -10.33
C GLN A 152 -3.89 18.97 -10.57
N LYS A 153 -4.73 17.99 -10.85
CA LYS A 153 -6.15 18.19 -11.12
C LYS A 153 -6.92 18.71 -9.91
N THR A 154 -6.60 18.22 -8.72
CA THR A 154 -7.32 18.54 -7.48
C THR A 154 -6.71 19.68 -6.69
N GLY A 155 -5.53 20.17 -7.07
CA GLY A 155 -4.76 21.15 -6.32
C GLY A 155 -4.22 20.62 -4.99
N GLN A 156 -4.08 19.30 -4.85
CA GLN A 156 -3.69 18.64 -3.60
C GLN A 156 -2.39 17.87 -3.76
N LYS A 157 -1.67 17.68 -2.67
CA LYS A 157 -0.51 16.80 -2.64
C LYS A 157 -0.99 15.36 -2.50
N ILE A 158 -0.95 14.60 -3.58
CA ILE A 158 -1.31 13.18 -3.64
C ILE A 158 -0.06 12.39 -4.00
N MET A 159 0.16 11.28 -3.30
CA MET A 159 1.34 10.42 -3.47
C MET A 159 1.01 9.00 -3.02
N LEU A 160 1.83 8.04 -3.41
CA LEU A 160 1.77 6.71 -2.83
C LEU A 160 2.10 6.79 -1.33
N PRO A 161 1.48 5.96 -0.48
CA PRO A 161 1.85 5.88 0.92
C PRO A 161 3.29 5.33 1.03
N THR A 162 3.99 5.76 2.07
CA THR A 162 5.23 5.08 2.46
C THR A 162 4.87 3.71 3.04
N GLU A 163 5.83 2.79 3.06
CA GLU A 163 5.68 1.48 3.69
C GLU A 163 5.16 1.59 5.13
N THR A 164 5.75 2.50 5.91
CA THR A 164 5.32 2.76 7.30
C THR A 164 3.86 3.25 7.38
N GLN A 165 3.44 4.13 6.48
CA GLN A 165 2.06 4.61 6.43
C GLN A 165 1.09 3.49 6.03
N TRP A 166 1.49 2.69 5.05
CA TRP A 166 0.67 1.58 4.57
C TRP A 166 0.47 0.54 5.67
N GLU A 167 1.55 0.09 6.31
CA GLU A 167 1.47 -0.91 7.36
C GLU A 167 0.70 -0.40 8.59
N TRP A 168 0.91 0.87 8.98
CA TRP A 168 0.14 1.50 10.06
C TRP A 168 -1.37 1.49 9.78
N ALA A 169 -1.78 1.85 8.56
CA ALA A 169 -3.18 1.83 8.15
C ALA A 169 -3.74 0.41 8.09
N CYS A 170 -2.98 -0.53 7.50
CA CYS A 170 -3.36 -1.93 7.36
C CYS A 170 -3.61 -2.60 8.71
N ARG A 171 -2.74 -2.37 9.68
CA ARG A 171 -2.88 -2.93 11.03
C ARG A 171 -4.10 -2.38 11.78
N GLY A 172 -4.53 -1.16 11.52
CA GLY A 172 -5.71 -0.58 12.17
C GLY A 172 -5.67 -0.59 13.71
N GLY A 173 -4.48 -0.72 14.30
CA GLY A 173 -4.26 -0.86 15.74
C GLY A 173 -3.99 -2.30 16.22
N SER A 174 -4.18 -3.31 15.37
CA SER A 174 -3.87 -4.71 15.70
C SER A 174 -2.36 -4.92 15.91
N GLY A 175 -2.03 -5.86 16.79
CA GLY A 175 -0.67 -6.34 17.01
C GLY A 175 -0.27 -7.51 16.11
N ASP A 176 -1.23 -8.06 15.37
CA ASP A 176 -1.08 -9.25 14.51
C ASP A 176 -0.80 -8.86 13.07
#